data_e0581d9ef7ea9ff4b69d7c92ecc8f798
#
_entry.id   e0581d9ef7ea9ff4b69d7c92ecc8f798
#
_cell.length_a   1.000
_cell.length_b   1.000
_cell.length_c   1.000
_cell.angle_alpha   90.00
_cell.angle_beta   90.00
_cell.angle_gamma   90.00
#
_symmetry.space_group_name_H-M   'P 1'
#
loop_
_entity.id
_entity.type
_entity.pdbx_description
1 polymer ?
#
loop_
_entity_poly.entity_id
_entity_poly.type
_entity_poly.pdbx_seq_one_letter_code
_entity_poly.pdbx_strand_id
1 'polypeptide(L)'
;CSMADMAPTDDVVDCWDDLVGIFGAEGLIPITYMNSTAAIKSLCGENEGIVCTSSNATKVFEWAFERGQRVLFLPDQHLGRNTGLKLGIPSDEMVVWSPFKVSGGNSLEKLQKAKVVLWEGHCSVHTRFTVDQIQTAREKHPSVNVIVHPECTQDVLASADINGSTELII
;
A
#
# COMPACT_ATOMS: atom_id res chain seq x y z
N CYS A 1 11.81 -11.65 2.20
CA CYS A 1 11.35 -10.44 2.88
C CYS A 1 10.22 -10.82 3.83
N SER A 2 10.33 -10.47 5.11
CA SER A 2 9.32 -10.79 6.14
C SER A 2 7.94 -10.18 5.86
N MET A 3 7.87 -9.17 5.03
CA MET A 3 6.58 -8.58 4.61
C MET A 3 5.71 -9.57 3.83
N ALA A 4 6.32 -10.47 3.03
CA ALA A 4 5.57 -11.49 2.31
C ALA A 4 4.82 -12.45 3.27
N ASP A 5 5.40 -12.69 4.47
CA ASP A 5 4.81 -13.54 5.49
C ASP A 5 3.64 -12.87 6.24
N MET A 6 3.50 -11.54 6.10
CA MET A 6 2.38 -10.77 6.68
C MET A 6 1.09 -10.86 5.86
N ALA A 7 1.13 -11.49 4.70
CA ALA A 7 -0.05 -11.74 3.86
C ALA A 7 -0.12 -13.24 3.51
N PRO A 8 -0.55 -14.08 4.46
CA PRO A 8 -0.82 -15.48 4.19
C PRO A 8 -1.88 -15.63 3.10
N THR A 9 -1.69 -16.62 2.23
CA THR A 9 -2.54 -16.77 1.04
C THR A 9 -4.01 -16.96 1.40
N ASP A 10 -4.31 -17.80 2.40
CA ASP A 10 -5.69 -18.08 2.81
C ASP A 10 -6.38 -16.81 3.33
N ASP A 11 -5.70 -16.02 4.18
CA ASP A 11 -6.24 -14.75 4.69
C ASP A 11 -6.48 -13.73 3.57
N VAL A 12 -5.63 -13.73 2.52
CA VAL A 12 -5.81 -12.83 1.36
C VAL A 12 -6.97 -13.29 0.49
N VAL A 13 -7.17 -14.59 0.32
CA VAL A 13 -8.34 -15.15 -0.39
C VAL A 13 -9.62 -14.79 0.35
N ASP A 14 -9.67 -14.97 1.66
CA ASP A 14 -10.83 -14.60 2.48
C ASP A 14 -11.14 -13.08 2.36
N CYS A 15 -10.10 -12.24 2.42
CA CYS A 15 -10.25 -10.79 2.18
C CYS A 15 -10.81 -10.49 0.79
N TRP A 16 -10.31 -11.16 -0.24
CA TRP A 16 -10.78 -10.98 -1.62
C TRP A 16 -12.25 -11.36 -1.74
N ASP A 17 -12.65 -12.51 -1.21
CA ASP A 17 -14.02 -13.01 -1.26
C ASP A 17 -14.99 -12.10 -0.51
N ASP A 18 -14.59 -11.61 0.67
CA ASP A 18 -15.35 -10.61 1.44
C ASP A 18 -15.57 -9.32 0.64
N LEU A 19 -14.49 -8.79 0.02
CA LEU A 19 -14.56 -7.56 -0.77
C LEU A 19 -15.38 -7.74 -2.05
N VAL A 20 -15.28 -8.88 -2.72
CA VAL A 20 -16.12 -9.24 -3.86
C VAL A 20 -17.59 -9.36 -3.44
N GLY A 21 -17.85 -9.91 -2.25
CA GLY A 21 -19.21 -9.95 -1.67
C GLY A 21 -19.81 -8.57 -1.41
N ILE A 22 -18.97 -7.56 -1.11
CA ILE A 22 -19.41 -6.19 -0.81
C ILE A 22 -19.53 -5.34 -2.08
N PHE A 23 -18.57 -5.45 -3.00
CA PHE A 23 -18.42 -4.54 -4.15
C PHE A 23 -18.86 -5.16 -5.49
N GLY A 24 -18.92 -6.49 -5.57
CA GLY A 24 -18.86 -7.23 -6.83
C GLY A 24 -17.40 -7.37 -7.32
N ALA A 25 -17.16 -8.37 -8.15
CA ALA A 25 -15.84 -8.58 -8.75
C ALA A 25 -15.48 -7.51 -9.78
N GLU A 26 -16.49 -7.02 -10.50
CA GLU A 26 -16.30 -5.99 -11.54
C GLU A 26 -15.83 -4.67 -10.91
N GLY A 27 -14.69 -4.21 -11.32
CA GLY A 27 -14.13 -2.92 -10.89
C GLY A 27 -13.33 -2.93 -9.60
N LEU A 28 -13.10 -4.10 -8.97
CA LEU A 28 -12.12 -4.29 -7.89
C LEU A 28 -10.84 -4.89 -8.48
N ILE A 29 -9.76 -4.13 -8.48
CA ILE A 29 -8.48 -4.53 -9.09
C ILE A 29 -7.46 -4.87 -7.99
N PRO A 30 -6.98 -6.11 -7.89
CA PRO A 30 -5.93 -6.47 -6.93
C PRO A 30 -4.56 -6.08 -7.48
N ILE A 31 -3.80 -5.35 -6.68
CA ILE A 31 -2.41 -4.98 -6.96
C ILE A 31 -1.55 -5.61 -5.87
N THR A 32 -0.51 -6.34 -6.26
CA THR A 32 0.46 -6.81 -5.28
C THR A 32 1.85 -6.24 -5.53
N TYR A 33 2.48 -5.81 -4.45
CA TYR A 33 3.89 -5.44 -4.48
C TYR A 33 4.76 -6.68 -4.71
N MET A 34 5.86 -6.54 -5.42
CA MET A 34 6.74 -7.65 -5.79
C MET A 34 7.19 -8.53 -4.61
N ASN A 35 7.28 -7.95 -3.41
CA ASN A 35 7.62 -8.64 -2.16
C ASN A 35 6.40 -9.36 -1.56
N SER A 36 5.82 -10.27 -2.33
CA SER A 36 4.70 -11.13 -1.99
C SER A 36 4.95 -12.56 -2.48
N THR A 37 4.14 -13.51 -2.03
CA THR A 37 4.25 -14.91 -2.46
C THR A 37 3.82 -15.10 -3.91
N ALA A 38 4.25 -16.21 -4.53
CA ALA A 38 3.81 -16.57 -5.88
C ALA A 38 2.28 -16.78 -5.94
N ALA A 39 1.68 -17.33 -4.88
CA ALA A 39 0.24 -17.56 -4.80
C ALA A 39 -0.56 -16.25 -4.86
N ILE A 40 -0.12 -15.20 -4.15
CA ILE A 40 -0.77 -13.88 -4.20
C ILE A 40 -0.61 -13.25 -5.59
N LYS A 41 0.55 -13.43 -6.23
CA LYS A 41 0.75 -12.97 -7.62
C LYS A 41 -0.17 -13.69 -8.61
N SER A 42 -0.40 -15.00 -8.39
CA SER A 42 -1.36 -15.79 -9.18
C SER A 42 -2.79 -15.26 -8.97
N LEU A 43 -3.21 -15.08 -7.72
CA LEU A 43 -4.53 -14.51 -7.39
C LEU A 43 -4.73 -13.16 -8.09
N CYS A 44 -3.74 -12.26 -8.06
CA CYS A 44 -3.83 -11.00 -8.78
C CYS A 44 -4.00 -11.23 -10.29
N GLY A 45 -3.19 -12.11 -10.90
CA GLY A 45 -3.27 -12.41 -12.34
C GLY A 45 -4.60 -13.02 -12.76
N GLU A 46 -5.17 -13.91 -11.96
CA GLU A 46 -6.47 -14.56 -12.18
C GLU A 46 -7.66 -13.59 -12.07
N ASN A 47 -7.48 -12.46 -11.37
CA ASN A 47 -8.50 -11.44 -11.15
C ASN A 47 -8.16 -10.11 -11.82
N GLU A 48 -7.55 -10.16 -13.02
CA GLU A 48 -7.21 -8.99 -13.84
C GLU A 48 -6.33 -7.95 -13.15
N GLY A 49 -5.62 -8.38 -12.10
CA GLY A 49 -4.71 -7.55 -11.33
C GLY A 49 -3.28 -7.54 -11.87
N ILE A 50 -2.37 -6.92 -11.12
CA ILE A 50 -1.00 -6.69 -11.57
C ILE A 50 -0.01 -6.69 -10.41
N VAL A 51 1.25 -6.99 -10.72
CA VAL A 51 2.38 -6.86 -9.79
C VAL A 51 3.05 -5.51 -9.99
N CYS A 52 3.37 -4.80 -8.89
CA CYS A 52 4.11 -3.56 -8.93
C CYS A 52 5.44 -3.62 -8.18
N THR A 53 6.25 -2.60 -8.39
CA THR A 53 7.46 -2.26 -7.63
C THR A 53 7.32 -0.87 -7.02
N SER A 54 8.20 -0.46 -6.11
CA SER A 54 8.19 0.90 -5.56
C SER A 54 8.43 1.98 -6.63
N SER A 55 9.10 1.65 -7.73
CA SER A 55 9.37 2.60 -8.82
C SER A 55 8.19 2.83 -9.76
N ASN A 56 7.28 1.86 -9.90
CA ASN A 56 6.15 1.95 -10.84
C ASN A 56 4.76 1.95 -10.19
N ALA A 57 4.68 1.92 -8.85
CA ALA A 57 3.41 1.82 -8.12
C ALA A 57 2.39 2.89 -8.54
N THR A 58 2.82 4.14 -8.75
CA THR A 58 1.95 5.23 -9.22
C THR A 58 1.30 4.91 -10.57
N LYS A 59 2.11 4.49 -11.56
CA LYS A 59 1.60 4.11 -12.89
C LYS A 59 0.69 2.89 -12.84
N VAL A 60 0.98 1.95 -11.93
CA VAL A 60 0.14 0.77 -11.74
C VAL A 60 -1.21 1.13 -11.13
N PHE A 61 -1.28 2.08 -10.18
CA PHE A 61 -2.54 2.59 -9.66
C PHE A 61 -3.35 3.33 -10.74
N GLU A 62 -2.71 4.19 -11.54
CA GLU A 62 -3.36 4.84 -12.69
C GLU A 62 -3.96 3.81 -13.65
N TRP A 63 -3.17 2.79 -14.02
CA TRP A 63 -3.61 1.67 -14.86
C TRP A 63 -4.80 0.92 -14.25
N ALA A 64 -4.82 0.69 -12.93
CA ALA A 64 -5.90 0.01 -12.25
C ALA A 64 -7.19 0.84 -12.24
N PHE A 65 -7.09 2.15 -12.00
CA PHE A 65 -8.25 3.05 -12.01
C PHE A 65 -8.81 3.34 -13.41
N GLU A 66 -8.06 3.06 -14.47
CA GLU A 66 -8.61 3.02 -15.84
C GLU A 66 -9.51 1.79 -16.08
N ARG A 67 -9.38 0.71 -15.28
CA ARG A 67 -10.04 -0.59 -15.43
C ARG A 67 -11.06 -0.87 -14.35
N GLY A 68 -10.92 -0.27 -13.20
CA GLY A 68 -11.79 -0.48 -12.07
C GLY A 68 -11.99 0.77 -11.23
N GLN A 69 -12.92 0.66 -10.29
CA GLN A 69 -13.27 1.77 -9.39
C GLN A 69 -12.52 1.69 -8.06
N ARG A 70 -11.99 0.51 -7.73
CA ARG A 70 -11.36 0.21 -6.44
C ARG A 70 -10.11 -0.63 -6.61
N VAL A 71 -9.19 -0.46 -5.68
CA VAL A 71 -7.93 -1.20 -5.62
C VAL A 71 -7.85 -1.94 -4.29
N LEU A 72 -7.53 -3.24 -4.32
CA LEU A 72 -6.98 -3.97 -3.19
C LEU A 72 -5.47 -3.97 -3.32
N PHE A 73 -4.75 -3.34 -2.39
CA PHE A 73 -3.29 -3.26 -2.43
C PHE A 73 -2.63 -4.15 -1.37
N LEU A 74 -1.75 -5.02 -1.82
CA LEU A 74 -1.06 -6.06 -1.05
C LEU A 74 0.46 -5.92 -1.17
N PRO A 75 1.25 -6.33 -0.21
CA PRO A 75 0.91 -6.53 1.20
C PRO A 75 1.25 -5.31 2.06
N ASP A 76 1.85 -4.23 1.52
CA ASP A 76 2.36 -3.06 2.24
C ASP A 76 1.38 -1.91 2.28
N GLN A 77 0.81 -1.63 3.46
CA GLN A 77 -0.15 -0.54 3.63
C GLN A 77 0.47 0.85 3.40
N HIS A 78 1.75 1.03 3.70
CA HIS A 78 2.41 2.34 3.59
C HIS A 78 2.70 2.68 2.13
N LEU A 79 3.28 1.75 1.36
CA LEU A 79 3.48 1.95 -0.07
C LEU A 79 2.16 2.24 -0.79
N GLY A 80 1.11 1.46 -0.49
CA GLY A 80 -0.21 1.67 -1.07
C GLY A 80 -0.81 3.04 -0.70
N ARG A 81 -0.78 3.41 0.58
CA ARG A 81 -1.26 4.71 1.08
C ARG A 81 -0.52 5.88 0.45
N ASN A 82 0.81 5.84 0.48
CA ASN A 82 1.64 6.91 -0.04
C ASN A 82 1.47 7.07 -1.56
N THR A 83 1.25 5.95 -2.28
CA THR A 83 0.92 5.99 -3.70
C THR A 83 -0.45 6.62 -3.95
N GLY A 84 -1.46 6.24 -3.18
CA GLY A 84 -2.81 6.82 -3.27
C GLY A 84 -2.81 8.32 -2.97
N LEU A 85 -2.12 8.76 -1.92
CA LEU A 85 -1.97 10.19 -1.58
C LEU A 85 -1.28 10.98 -2.70
N LYS A 86 -0.25 10.42 -3.32
CA LYS A 86 0.44 11.03 -4.45
C LYS A 86 -0.47 11.23 -5.67
N LEU A 87 -1.45 10.37 -5.85
CA LEU A 87 -2.50 10.48 -6.88
C LEU A 87 -3.68 11.36 -6.45
N GLY A 88 -3.64 11.96 -5.28
CA GLY A 88 -4.68 12.84 -4.77
C GLY A 88 -5.90 12.11 -4.19
N ILE A 89 -5.79 10.81 -3.91
CA ILE A 89 -6.87 10.05 -3.24
C ILE A 89 -6.93 10.48 -1.77
N PRO A 90 -8.08 10.97 -1.29
CA PRO A 90 -8.24 11.39 0.09
C PRO A 90 -7.99 10.25 1.09
N SER A 91 -7.42 10.57 2.25
CA SER A 91 -7.10 9.55 3.27
C SER A 91 -8.34 8.81 3.78
N ASP A 92 -9.52 9.44 3.77
CA ASP A 92 -10.80 8.86 4.17
C ASP A 92 -11.45 7.96 3.09
N GLU A 93 -10.87 7.92 1.88
CA GLU A 93 -11.18 6.96 0.81
C GLU A 93 -10.17 5.80 0.76
N MET A 94 -9.27 5.71 1.73
CA MET A 94 -8.30 4.63 1.89
C MET A 94 -8.46 3.96 3.25
N VAL A 95 -8.84 2.69 3.28
CA VAL A 95 -9.05 1.91 4.50
C VAL A 95 -7.98 0.83 4.65
N VAL A 96 -7.60 0.53 5.90
CA VAL A 96 -6.71 -0.60 6.20
C VAL A 96 -7.56 -1.82 6.50
N TRP A 97 -7.22 -2.96 5.89
CA TRP A 97 -7.82 -4.25 6.13
C TRP A 97 -6.95 -5.09 7.06
N SER A 98 -7.46 -5.36 8.27
CA SER A 98 -6.84 -6.27 9.22
C SER A 98 -7.40 -7.69 9.05
N PRO A 99 -6.58 -8.70 8.70
CA PRO A 99 -7.08 -10.07 8.51
C PRO A 99 -7.64 -10.70 9.79
N PHE A 100 -7.33 -10.12 10.95
CA PHE A 100 -7.76 -10.63 12.25
C PHE A 100 -9.11 -10.06 12.72
N LYS A 101 -9.80 -9.28 11.90
CA LYS A 101 -11.03 -8.59 12.26
C LYS A 101 -12.10 -8.79 11.20
N VAL A 102 -13.34 -8.94 11.66
CA VAL A 102 -14.52 -9.00 10.76
C VAL A 102 -14.53 -7.77 9.85
N SER A 103 -14.71 -7.98 8.55
CA SER A 103 -14.67 -6.94 7.51
C SER A 103 -13.40 -6.09 7.57
N GLY A 104 -12.27 -6.71 7.92
CA GLY A 104 -11.00 -6.02 8.10
C GLY A 104 -10.98 -4.97 9.21
N GLY A 105 -11.97 -4.98 10.13
CA GLY A 105 -12.16 -3.98 11.17
C GLY A 105 -12.83 -2.68 10.69
N ASN A 106 -13.44 -2.70 9.52
CA ASN A 106 -14.09 -1.54 8.90
C ASN A 106 -15.62 -1.67 8.95
N SER A 107 -16.32 -0.54 9.04
CA SER A 107 -17.76 -0.52 8.82
C SER A 107 -18.08 -0.63 7.33
N LEU A 108 -19.25 -1.15 7.00
CA LEU A 108 -19.71 -1.26 5.60
C LEU A 108 -19.71 0.12 4.91
N GLU A 109 -20.10 1.18 5.62
CA GLU A 109 -20.09 2.56 5.11
C GLU A 109 -18.69 3.00 4.69
N LYS A 110 -17.66 2.72 5.54
CA LYS A 110 -16.26 3.04 5.21
C LYS A 110 -15.77 2.25 4.02
N LEU A 111 -16.10 0.95 3.94
CA LEU A 111 -15.72 0.13 2.80
C LEU A 111 -16.38 0.65 1.51
N GLN A 112 -17.67 0.96 1.53
CA GLN A 112 -18.39 1.47 0.35
C GLN A 112 -17.82 2.80 -0.16
N LYS A 113 -17.31 3.65 0.73
CA LYS A 113 -16.62 4.90 0.38
C LYS A 113 -15.20 4.68 -0.15
N ALA A 114 -14.55 3.59 0.26
CA ALA A 114 -13.15 3.36 -0.04
C ALA A 114 -12.89 3.16 -1.53
N LYS A 115 -11.91 3.85 -2.05
CA LYS A 115 -11.27 3.62 -3.35
C LYS A 115 -10.10 2.66 -3.26
N VAL A 116 -9.42 2.65 -2.10
CA VAL A 116 -8.27 1.77 -1.88
C VAL A 116 -8.45 1.02 -0.56
N VAL A 117 -8.38 -0.30 -0.64
CA VAL A 117 -8.27 -1.18 0.52
C VAL A 117 -6.81 -1.60 0.65
N LEU A 118 -6.21 -1.30 1.78
CA LEU A 118 -4.80 -1.52 2.07
C LEU A 118 -4.66 -2.70 3.03
N TRP A 119 -3.96 -3.74 2.63
CA TRP A 119 -3.64 -4.85 3.53
C TRP A 119 -2.76 -4.37 4.69
N GLU A 120 -3.03 -4.83 5.93
CA GLU A 120 -2.32 -4.40 7.16
C GLU A 120 -0.91 -5.00 7.28
N GLY A 121 -0.13 -5.03 6.22
CA GLY A 121 1.28 -5.41 6.23
C GLY A 121 2.19 -4.19 6.11
N HIS A 122 3.47 -4.37 6.41
CA HIS A 122 4.46 -3.29 6.35
C HIS A 122 5.89 -3.83 6.21
N CYS A 123 6.79 -2.98 5.78
CA CYS A 123 8.22 -3.29 5.80
C CYS A 123 8.80 -3.02 7.20
N SER A 124 9.29 -4.07 7.87
CA SER A 124 9.90 -3.97 9.21
C SER A 124 11.18 -3.12 9.27
N VAL A 125 11.77 -2.82 8.12
CA VAL A 125 12.94 -1.92 8.02
C VAL A 125 12.48 -0.48 7.94
N HIS A 126 11.57 -0.16 7.01
CA HIS A 126 11.14 1.22 6.75
C HIS A 126 10.30 1.81 7.88
N THR A 127 9.58 1.01 8.64
CA THR A 127 8.83 1.47 9.82
C THR A 127 9.72 1.85 11.02
N ARG A 128 11.03 1.61 10.95
CA ARG A 128 12.00 2.05 11.98
C ARG A 128 12.44 3.50 11.80
N PHE A 129 12.24 4.08 10.64
CA PHE A 129 12.56 5.49 10.41
C PHE A 129 11.47 6.37 11.00
N THR A 130 11.88 7.44 11.69
CA THR A 130 10.98 8.34 12.42
C THR A 130 11.21 9.80 12.05
N VAL A 131 10.21 10.65 12.28
CA VAL A 131 10.31 12.09 12.10
C VAL A 131 11.42 12.69 12.98
N ASP A 132 11.59 12.19 14.21
CA ASP A 132 12.63 12.65 15.15
C ASP A 132 14.04 12.42 14.59
N GLN A 133 14.26 11.30 13.88
CA GLN A 133 15.54 11.05 13.22
C GLN A 133 15.82 12.05 12.11
N ILE A 134 14.80 12.45 11.33
CA ILE A 134 14.90 13.48 10.30
C ILE A 134 15.24 14.83 10.95
N GLN A 135 14.55 15.20 12.02
CA GLN A 135 14.81 16.44 12.76
C GLN A 135 16.24 16.47 13.31
N THR A 136 16.67 15.39 13.96
CA THR A 136 18.05 15.25 14.47
C THR A 136 19.10 15.38 13.35
N ALA A 137 18.84 14.81 12.18
CA ALA A 137 19.75 14.94 11.04
C ALA A 137 19.86 16.40 10.58
N ARG A 138 18.72 17.12 10.50
CA ARG A 138 18.69 18.54 10.11
C ARG A 138 19.33 19.47 11.14
N GLU A 139 19.20 19.18 12.42
CA GLU A 139 19.87 19.92 13.48
C GLU A 139 21.40 19.81 13.38
N LYS A 140 21.90 18.62 13.06
CA LYS A 140 23.35 18.37 12.89
C LYS A 140 23.87 18.87 11.54
N HIS A 141 23.04 18.84 10.53
CA HIS A 141 23.39 19.19 9.15
C HIS A 141 22.27 20.04 8.53
N PRO A 142 22.22 21.38 8.81
CA PRO A 142 21.08 22.24 8.43
C PRO A 142 20.77 22.31 6.92
N SER A 143 21.73 21.96 6.05
CA SER A 143 21.57 21.95 4.60
C SER A 143 21.34 20.56 4.00
N VAL A 144 21.10 19.53 4.85
CA VAL A 144 20.93 18.17 4.34
C VAL A 144 19.59 18.00 3.65
N ASN A 145 19.60 17.37 2.47
CA ASN A 145 18.39 16.86 1.84
C ASN A 145 18.13 15.44 2.34
N VAL A 146 16.93 15.22 2.82
CA VAL A 146 16.48 13.90 3.31
C VAL A 146 15.66 13.20 2.24
N ILE A 147 16.13 12.04 1.79
CA ILE A 147 15.40 11.16 0.88
C ILE A 147 14.93 9.93 1.62
N VAL A 148 13.69 9.50 1.41
CA VAL A 148 13.10 8.33 2.04
C VAL A 148 12.42 7.40 1.01
N HIS A 149 12.29 6.13 1.37
CA HIS A 149 11.60 5.14 0.56
C HIS A 149 10.08 5.22 0.78
N PRO A 150 9.22 5.00 -0.24
CA PRO A 150 7.77 5.10 -0.12
C PRO A 150 7.10 4.03 0.77
N GLU A 151 7.85 3.05 1.28
CA GLU A 151 7.39 2.11 2.32
C GLU A 151 7.53 2.69 3.75
N CYS A 152 8.13 3.87 3.92
CA CYS A 152 8.09 4.59 5.20
C CYS A 152 6.67 5.07 5.51
N THR A 153 6.42 5.35 6.79
CA THR A 153 5.12 5.91 7.22
C THR A 153 4.86 7.27 6.59
N GLN A 154 3.57 7.64 6.50
CA GLN A 154 3.16 8.89 5.85
C GLN A 154 3.79 10.14 6.47
N ASP A 155 3.92 10.19 7.79
CA ASP A 155 4.52 11.30 8.55
C ASP A 155 6.02 11.45 8.23
N VAL A 156 6.73 10.35 8.05
CA VAL A 156 8.14 10.34 7.63
C VAL A 156 8.25 10.85 6.18
N LEU A 157 7.38 10.40 5.27
CA LEU A 157 7.37 10.92 3.90
C LEU A 157 7.06 12.42 3.85
N ALA A 158 6.08 12.88 4.63
CA ALA A 158 5.70 14.28 4.71
C ALA A 158 6.80 15.17 5.30
N SER A 159 7.70 14.60 6.09
CA SER A 159 8.82 15.30 6.72
C SER A 159 10.11 15.27 5.86
N ALA A 160 10.18 14.44 4.83
CA ALA A 160 11.33 14.33 3.95
C ALA A 160 11.25 15.34 2.79
N ASP A 161 12.38 15.62 2.18
CA ASP A 161 12.46 16.52 1.01
C ASP A 161 12.12 15.78 -0.30
N ILE A 162 12.50 14.49 -0.37
CA ILE A 162 12.32 13.65 -1.55
C ILE A 162 11.88 12.25 -1.08
N ASN A 163 11.00 11.61 -1.83
CA ASN A 163 10.73 10.19 -1.70
C ASN A 163 10.91 9.47 -3.04
N GLY A 164 11.40 8.25 -2.99
CA GLY A 164 11.63 7.48 -4.20
C GLY A 164 12.04 6.03 -3.95
N SER A 165 12.04 5.27 -5.03
CA SER A 165 12.43 3.85 -5.00
C SER A 165 13.90 3.67 -4.60
N THR A 166 14.28 2.44 -4.29
CA THR A 166 15.68 2.07 -4.02
C THR A 166 16.61 2.53 -5.15
N GLU A 167 16.18 2.45 -6.41
CA GLU A 167 16.94 2.91 -7.58
C GLU A 167 17.21 4.42 -7.55
N LEU A 168 16.28 5.23 -7.02
CA LEU A 168 16.48 6.66 -6.87
C LEU A 168 17.39 7.00 -5.69
N ILE A 169 17.42 6.15 -4.65
CA ILE A 169 18.21 6.37 -3.42
C ILE A 169 19.68 5.98 -3.62
N ILE A 170 19.99 5.03 -4.49
CA ILE A 170 21.36 4.57 -4.80
C ILE A 170 21.97 5.41 -5.91
#